data_b9a8b6ee949aea09b29656ebc3472e55
#
_entry.id   b9a8b6ee949aea09b29656ebc3472e55
#
_cell.length_a   1.000
_cell.length_b   1.000
_cell.length_c   1.000
_cell.angle_alpha   90.00
_cell.angle_beta   90.00
_cell.angle_gamma   90.00
#
_symmetry.space_group_name_H-M   'P 1'
#
loop_
_entity.id
_entity.type
_entity.pdbx_description
1 polymer ?
#
loop_
_entity_poly.entity_id
_entity_poly.type
_entity_poly.pdbx_seq_one_letter_code
_entity_poly.pdbx_strand_id
1 'polypeptide(L)'
;SSSSASGKLDTQYMPVPYNMDITLYAMAKNSDDALQIVEQILPFFQPDYTITLNDNSDMGIKKDVPIILTDVSYEDNYQGDFESRRAIIYTLSFTTKFYLYGPVTSSSVIKTVQVDQFANLPEVSPKREQRYTVTPNPSSADADDDFGFSETSSFFEDAKTYDPVSGTDVK
;
A
#
# COMPACT_ATOMS: atom_id res chain seq x y z
N SER A 1 -5.57 -2.11 8.36
CA SER A 1 -6.62 -1.38 7.66
C SER A 1 -6.66 0.06 8.16
N SER A 2 -6.77 1.01 7.26
CA SER A 2 -6.97 2.41 7.59
C SER A 2 -8.20 2.91 6.84
N SER A 3 -9.00 3.78 7.45
CA SER A 3 -10.07 4.49 6.76
C SER A 3 -9.48 5.72 6.07
N SER A 4 -9.83 5.92 4.81
CA SER A 4 -9.54 7.15 4.12
C SER A 4 -10.70 8.14 4.34
N ALA A 5 -10.43 9.46 4.30
CA ALA A 5 -11.42 10.52 4.47
C ALA A 5 -12.61 10.45 3.46
N SER A 6 -12.58 9.51 2.53
CA SER A 6 -13.64 9.27 1.54
C SER A 6 -14.61 8.13 1.92
N GLY A 7 -14.52 7.57 3.13
CA GLY A 7 -15.34 6.43 3.56
C GLY A 7 -15.01 5.12 2.85
N LYS A 8 -13.77 4.98 2.37
CA LYS A 8 -13.24 3.73 1.82
C LYS A 8 -12.40 3.02 2.88
N LEU A 9 -12.54 1.71 2.94
CA LEU A 9 -11.72 0.86 3.79
C LEU A 9 -10.59 0.27 2.95
N ASP A 10 -9.36 0.69 3.22
CA ASP A 10 -8.18 0.17 2.56
C ASP A 10 -7.60 -0.98 3.37
N THR A 11 -7.42 -2.12 2.73
CA THR A 11 -6.87 -3.33 3.34
C THR A 11 -5.63 -3.76 2.59
N GLN A 12 -4.55 -3.97 3.33
CA GLN A 12 -3.31 -4.52 2.81
C GLN A 12 -2.87 -5.71 3.66
N TYR A 13 -2.43 -6.76 3.02
CA TYR A 13 -1.88 -7.92 3.72
C TYR A 13 -0.49 -7.61 4.28
N MET A 14 -0.09 -8.39 5.29
CA MET A 14 1.24 -8.26 5.88
C MET A 14 2.32 -8.44 4.81
N PRO A 15 3.39 -7.63 4.87
CA PRO A 15 4.48 -7.75 3.91
C PRO A 15 5.28 -9.03 4.11
N VAL A 16 5.81 -9.54 3.00
CA VAL A 16 6.71 -10.70 3.02
C VAL A 16 8.16 -10.22 3.12
N PRO A 17 8.92 -10.67 4.12
CA PRO A 17 10.34 -10.31 4.25
C PRO A 17 11.20 -11.11 3.27
N TYR A 18 12.13 -10.42 2.61
CA TYR A 18 13.16 -11.00 1.74
C TYR A 18 14.54 -10.54 2.18
N ASN A 19 15.52 -11.45 2.11
CA ASN A 19 16.93 -11.09 2.19
C ASN A 19 17.44 -10.84 0.78
N MET A 20 18.18 -9.76 0.60
CA MET A 20 18.79 -9.39 -0.66
C MET A 20 20.29 -9.20 -0.44
N ASP A 21 21.09 -9.87 -1.27
CA ASP A 21 22.52 -9.71 -1.32
C ASP A 21 22.87 -8.77 -2.47
N ILE A 22 23.70 -7.77 -2.17
CA ILE A 22 24.14 -6.75 -3.11
C ILE A 22 25.66 -6.84 -3.19
N THR A 23 26.19 -6.88 -4.40
CA THR A 23 27.63 -6.88 -4.62
C THR A 23 28.01 -5.62 -5.39
N LEU A 24 28.92 -4.84 -4.85
CA LEU A 24 29.47 -3.63 -5.46
C LEU A 24 30.91 -3.90 -5.89
N TYR A 25 31.21 -3.64 -7.13
CA TYR A 25 32.57 -3.75 -7.68
C TYR A 25 33.15 -2.36 -7.91
N ALA A 26 34.26 -2.06 -7.26
CA ALA A 26 35.07 -0.87 -7.53
C ALA A 26 36.30 -1.27 -8.34
N MET A 27 36.38 -0.80 -9.58
CA MET A 27 37.46 -1.15 -10.52
C MET A 27 38.31 0.05 -10.81
N ALA A 28 39.64 -0.09 -10.68
CA ALA A 28 40.60 0.95 -11.02
C ALA A 28 41.87 0.37 -11.65
N LYS A 29 42.63 1.24 -12.33
CA LYS A 29 43.94 0.88 -12.90
C LYS A 29 45.03 0.95 -11.86
N ASN A 30 44.93 1.88 -10.92
CA ASN A 30 45.91 2.18 -9.90
C ASN A 30 45.36 1.77 -8.54
N SER A 31 46.25 1.27 -7.66
CA SER A 31 45.86 0.92 -6.29
C SER A 31 45.44 2.12 -5.46
N ASP A 32 46.08 3.29 -5.68
CA ASP A 32 45.75 4.51 -4.96
C ASP A 32 44.34 4.98 -5.28
N ASP A 33 43.93 4.93 -6.55
CA ASP A 33 42.58 5.31 -6.97
C ASP A 33 41.53 4.35 -6.41
N ALA A 34 41.84 3.04 -6.45
CA ALA A 34 40.95 2.02 -5.92
C ALA A 34 40.75 2.18 -4.41
N LEU A 35 41.83 2.42 -3.67
CA LEU A 35 41.78 2.62 -2.23
C LEU A 35 41.03 3.89 -1.85
N GLN A 36 41.23 4.99 -2.58
CA GLN A 36 40.47 6.24 -2.36
C GLN A 36 38.96 6.05 -2.51
N ILE A 37 38.52 5.23 -3.48
CA ILE A 37 37.11 4.91 -3.66
C ILE A 37 36.58 4.14 -2.43
N VAL A 38 37.30 3.11 -2.01
CA VAL A 38 36.88 2.25 -0.90
C VAL A 38 36.88 2.99 0.43
N GLU A 39 37.89 3.84 0.68
CA GLU A 39 37.99 4.68 1.87
C GLU A 39 36.82 5.68 2.01
N GLN A 40 36.18 6.05 0.92
CA GLN A 40 34.98 6.90 0.98
C GLN A 40 33.71 6.11 1.31
N ILE A 41 33.67 4.83 1.05
CA ILE A 41 32.51 3.97 1.26
C ILE A 41 32.49 3.36 2.66
N LEU A 42 33.61 2.77 3.08
CA LEU A 42 33.71 1.99 4.32
C LEU A 42 33.27 2.75 5.59
N PRO A 43 33.58 4.03 5.78
CA PRO A 43 33.23 4.74 7.02
C PRO A 43 31.72 4.87 7.25
N PHE A 44 30.91 4.74 6.20
CA PHE A 44 29.45 4.80 6.34
C PHE A 44 28.85 3.53 6.92
N PHE A 45 29.59 2.39 6.85
CA PHE A 45 29.15 1.10 7.33
C PHE A 45 29.86 0.75 8.66
N GLN A 46 29.20 1.05 9.82
CA GLN A 46 29.72 0.82 11.16
C GLN A 46 28.74 0.04 12.06
N PRO A 47 28.42 -1.21 11.80
CA PRO A 47 28.57 -2.04 10.60
C PRO A 47 27.47 -1.87 9.55
N ASP A 48 26.44 -1.09 9.83
CA ASP A 48 25.27 -0.92 8.98
C ASP A 48 25.03 0.55 8.59
N TYR A 49 24.44 0.72 7.44
CA TYR A 49 23.93 1.98 6.94
C TYR A 49 22.41 1.88 6.75
N THR A 50 21.65 2.63 7.52
CA THR A 50 20.20 2.57 7.49
C THR A 50 19.61 3.58 6.50
N ILE A 51 18.75 3.10 5.61
CA ILE A 51 18.01 3.91 4.65
C ILE A 51 16.53 3.90 5.04
N THR A 52 15.91 5.08 5.12
CA THR A 52 14.46 5.18 5.31
C THR A 52 13.77 5.17 3.96
N LEU A 53 13.02 4.11 3.69
CA LEU A 53 12.19 3.97 2.49
C LEU A 53 10.75 4.39 2.77
N ASN A 54 10.17 5.10 1.81
CA ASN A 54 8.73 5.37 1.80
C ASN A 54 8.06 4.22 1.03
N ASP A 55 7.67 3.19 1.77
CA ASP A 55 7.31 1.89 1.22
C ASP A 55 5.89 1.88 0.62
N ASN A 56 5.00 2.65 1.22
CA ASN A 56 3.65 2.86 0.70
C ASN A 56 3.22 4.31 0.90
N SER A 57 3.20 5.09 -0.19
CA SER A 57 2.79 6.50 -0.17
C SER A 57 1.33 6.68 0.22
N ASP A 58 0.47 5.74 -0.18
CA ASP A 58 -0.98 5.82 0.03
C ASP A 58 -1.37 5.60 1.50
N MET A 59 -0.57 4.79 2.21
CA MET A 59 -0.77 4.51 3.63
C MET A 59 0.22 5.25 4.55
N GLY A 60 1.14 6.05 3.98
CA GLY A 60 2.13 6.80 4.73
C GLY A 60 3.15 5.95 5.50
N ILE A 61 3.35 4.70 5.09
CA ILE A 61 4.24 3.76 5.77
C ILE A 61 5.69 4.04 5.38
N LYS A 62 6.48 4.46 6.37
CA LYS A 62 7.92 4.59 6.25
C LYS A 62 8.60 3.44 6.99
N LYS A 63 9.67 2.92 6.42
CA LYS A 63 10.43 1.83 7.01
C LYS A 63 11.91 2.05 6.89
N ASP A 64 12.61 1.77 7.97
CA ASP A 64 14.06 1.79 8.01
C ASP A 64 14.61 0.43 7.58
N VAL A 65 15.47 0.47 6.57
CA VAL A 65 16.09 -0.72 5.97
C VAL A 65 17.59 -0.64 6.20
N PRO A 66 18.15 -1.51 7.07
CA PRO A 66 19.57 -1.56 7.28
C PRO A 66 20.27 -2.30 6.13
N ILE A 67 21.35 -1.72 5.62
CA ILE A 67 22.28 -2.35 4.68
C ILE A 67 23.55 -2.67 5.45
N ILE A 68 23.88 -3.93 5.56
CA ILE A 68 25.00 -4.43 6.35
C ILE A 68 26.12 -4.83 5.41
N LEU A 69 27.33 -4.28 5.62
CA LEU A 69 28.52 -4.72 4.92
C LEU A 69 28.99 -6.05 5.54
N THR A 70 29.04 -7.10 4.73
CA THR A 70 29.39 -8.45 5.17
C THR A 70 30.81 -8.86 4.84
N ASP A 71 31.32 -8.41 3.70
CA ASP A 71 32.66 -8.78 3.24
C ASP A 71 33.26 -7.70 2.33
N VAL A 72 34.58 -7.58 2.36
CA VAL A 72 35.37 -6.75 1.45
C VAL A 72 36.54 -7.60 0.95
N SER A 73 36.56 -7.90 -0.33
CA SER A 73 37.65 -8.64 -0.96
C SER A 73 38.38 -7.76 -1.99
N TYR A 74 39.62 -8.10 -2.20
CA TYR A 74 40.54 -7.41 -3.10
C TYR A 74 41.13 -8.40 -4.09
N GLU A 75 41.11 -8.05 -5.36
CA GLU A 75 41.69 -8.84 -6.43
C GLU A 75 42.52 -7.94 -7.33
N ASP A 76 43.79 -8.33 -7.58
CA ASP A 76 44.69 -7.67 -8.50
C ASP A 76 44.88 -8.55 -9.73
N ASN A 77 44.15 -8.26 -10.77
CA ASN A 77 44.21 -9.01 -12.01
C ASN A 77 45.30 -8.42 -12.93
N TYR A 78 46.43 -9.08 -12.94
CA TYR A 78 47.57 -8.79 -13.79
C TYR A 78 47.61 -9.80 -14.97
N GLN A 79 47.31 -9.36 -16.17
CA GLN A 79 47.42 -10.21 -17.37
C GLN A 79 48.45 -9.62 -18.35
N GLY A 80 49.57 -10.34 -18.50
CA GLY A 80 50.56 -10.09 -19.54
C GLY A 80 51.77 -9.26 -19.15
N ASP A 81 52.49 -8.73 -20.15
CA ASP A 81 53.70 -7.93 -20.00
C ASP A 81 53.45 -6.59 -19.26
N PHE A 82 54.52 -5.96 -18.74
CA PHE A 82 54.50 -4.73 -17.95
C PHE A 82 53.68 -3.54 -18.54
N GLU A 83 53.29 -3.63 -19.82
CA GLU A 83 52.47 -2.62 -20.52
C GLU A 83 50.99 -2.99 -20.62
N SER A 84 50.60 -4.19 -20.24
CA SER A 84 49.21 -4.63 -20.41
C SER A 84 48.32 -4.34 -19.23
N ARG A 85 47.01 -4.27 -19.52
CA ARG A 85 45.95 -3.80 -18.64
C ARG A 85 45.97 -4.43 -17.24
N ARG A 86 46.29 -3.65 -16.23
CA ARG A 86 46.11 -3.99 -14.84
C ARG A 86 44.70 -3.52 -14.42
N ALA A 87 43.93 -4.41 -13.84
CA ALA A 87 42.66 -4.10 -13.24
C ALA A 87 42.68 -4.53 -11.76
N ILE A 88 42.51 -3.56 -10.89
CA ILE A 88 42.34 -3.77 -9.47
C ILE A 88 40.87 -3.73 -9.17
N ILE A 89 40.34 -4.76 -8.54
CA ILE A 89 38.95 -4.94 -8.27
C ILE A 89 38.77 -5.11 -6.76
N TYR A 90 38.05 -4.16 -6.14
CA TYR A 90 37.49 -4.35 -4.81
C TYR A 90 36.05 -4.79 -4.95
N THR A 91 35.72 -5.88 -4.26
CA THR A 91 34.37 -6.42 -4.18
C THR A 91 33.84 -6.22 -2.77
N LEU A 92 32.79 -5.42 -2.65
CA LEU A 92 32.11 -5.18 -1.38
C LEU A 92 30.76 -5.92 -1.41
N SER A 93 30.55 -6.79 -0.46
CA SER A 93 29.34 -7.59 -0.33
C SER A 93 28.47 -7.03 0.79
N PHE A 94 27.21 -6.82 0.49
CA PHE A 94 26.23 -6.28 1.43
C PHE A 94 25.04 -7.22 1.49
N THR A 95 24.44 -7.29 2.67
CA THR A 95 23.14 -7.94 2.85
C THR A 95 22.14 -6.96 3.44
N THR A 96 20.91 -7.05 3.00
CA THR A 96 19.81 -6.24 3.51
C THR A 96 18.53 -7.04 3.59
N LYS A 97 17.64 -6.65 4.50
CA LYS A 97 16.32 -7.23 4.61
C LYS A 97 15.29 -6.19 4.22
N PHE A 98 14.54 -6.46 3.17
CA PHE A 98 13.46 -5.61 2.72
C PHE A 98 12.13 -6.36 2.71
N TYR A 99 11.05 -5.61 2.59
CA TYR A 99 9.71 -6.15 2.70
C TYR A 99 8.92 -5.80 1.45
N LEU A 100 8.31 -6.81 0.84
CA LEU A 100 7.42 -6.60 -0.30
C LEU A 100 5.97 -6.63 0.17
N TYR A 101 5.25 -5.59 -0.19
CA TYR A 101 3.82 -5.47 0.10
C TYR A 101 3.01 -5.95 -1.09
N GLY A 102 1.91 -6.65 -0.78
CA GLY A 102 0.90 -6.98 -1.78
C GLY A 102 0.10 -5.74 -2.21
N PRO A 103 -0.76 -5.89 -3.21
CA PRO A 103 -1.62 -4.81 -3.66
C PRO A 103 -2.57 -4.35 -2.54
N VAL A 104 -2.83 -3.06 -2.50
CA VAL A 104 -3.86 -2.48 -1.63
C VAL A 104 -5.23 -2.75 -2.24
N THR A 105 -6.13 -3.31 -1.47
CA THR A 105 -7.52 -3.51 -1.87
C THR A 105 -8.38 -2.50 -1.13
N SER A 106 -9.09 -1.67 -1.88
CA SER A 106 -10.05 -0.72 -1.31
C SER A 106 -11.47 -1.23 -1.50
N SER A 107 -12.25 -1.19 -0.44
CA SER A 107 -13.67 -1.52 -0.45
C SER A 107 -14.49 -0.33 0.04
N SER A 108 -15.66 -0.15 -0.57
CA SER A 108 -16.62 0.85 -0.09
C SER A 108 -17.44 0.28 1.06
N VAL A 109 -17.76 1.11 2.04
CA VAL A 109 -18.69 0.75 3.12
C VAL A 109 -20.12 1.10 2.74
N ILE A 110 -21.07 0.29 3.16
CA ILE A 110 -22.49 0.58 3.00
C ILE A 110 -22.86 1.59 4.08
N LYS A 111 -23.21 2.82 3.67
CA LYS A 111 -23.62 3.89 4.60
C LYS A 111 -25.14 3.98 4.75
N THR A 112 -25.90 3.57 3.73
CA THR A 112 -27.36 3.68 3.75
C THR A 112 -27.98 2.35 3.32
N VAL A 113 -28.91 1.87 4.10
CA VAL A 113 -29.76 0.72 3.76
C VAL A 113 -31.17 1.22 3.64
N GLN A 114 -31.80 0.97 2.50
CA GLN A 114 -33.17 1.31 2.26
C GLN A 114 -33.96 0.05 1.88
N VAL A 115 -35.05 -0.20 2.56
CA VAL A 115 -35.94 -1.31 2.31
C VAL A 115 -37.31 -0.76 1.94
N ASP A 116 -37.76 -1.07 0.73
CA ASP A 116 -39.09 -0.70 0.24
C ASP A 116 -39.99 -1.95 0.24
N GLN A 117 -41.12 -1.83 0.87
CA GLN A 117 -42.15 -2.88 0.92
C GLN A 117 -43.28 -2.51 -0.03
N PHE A 118 -43.67 -3.46 -0.86
CA PHE A 118 -44.72 -3.30 -1.86
C PHE A 118 -45.86 -4.26 -1.59
N ALA A 119 -47.10 -3.79 -1.73
CA ALA A 119 -48.26 -4.65 -1.84
C ALA A 119 -48.42 -5.14 -3.29
N ASN A 120 -48.89 -6.36 -3.49
CA ASN A 120 -49.20 -6.93 -4.79
C ASN A 120 -48.05 -7.01 -5.81
N LEU A 121 -47.01 -7.73 -5.48
CA LEU A 121 -45.81 -7.95 -6.32
C LEU A 121 -46.07 -8.49 -7.77
N PRO A 122 -47.18 -9.19 -8.12
CA PRO A 122 -47.38 -9.60 -9.50
C PRO A 122 -48.00 -8.52 -10.42
N GLU A 123 -48.27 -7.33 -9.94
CA GLU A 123 -48.79 -6.24 -10.78
C GLU A 123 -47.72 -5.55 -11.60
N VAL A 124 -48.11 -5.03 -12.78
CA VAL A 124 -47.21 -4.30 -13.69
C VAL A 124 -46.65 -2.99 -13.05
N SER A 125 -47.32 -2.50 -12.03
CA SER A 125 -46.91 -1.32 -11.26
C SER A 125 -47.21 -1.54 -9.77
N PRO A 126 -46.32 -2.17 -9.04
CA PRO A 126 -46.51 -2.41 -7.62
C PRO A 126 -46.51 -1.08 -6.84
N LYS A 127 -47.42 -0.99 -5.87
CA LYS A 127 -47.52 0.17 -4.99
C LYS A 127 -46.59 -0.02 -3.78
N ARG A 128 -45.76 1.00 -3.50
CA ARG A 128 -44.92 0.98 -2.31
C ARG A 128 -45.74 1.38 -1.09
N GLU A 129 -45.85 0.48 -0.12
CA GLU A 129 -46.60 0.68 1.12
C GLU A 129 -45.73 1.35 2.21
N GLN A 130 -44.48 0.90 2.32
CA GLN A 130 -43.59 1.39 3.36
C GLN A 130 -42.15 1.48 2.84
N ARG A 131 -41.46 2.52 3.30
CA ARG A 131 -40.01 2.64 3.18
C ARG A 131 -39.38 2.72 4.56
N TYR A 132 -38.39 1.88 4.79
CA TYR A 132 -37.56 1.89 5.97
C TYR A 132 -36.13 2.21 5.55
N THR A 133 -35.55 3.23 6.16
CA THR A 133 -34.18 3.69 5.84
C THR A 133 -33.36 3.73 7.11
N VAL A 134 -32.17 3.16 7.06
CA VAL A 134 -31.16 3.18 8.13
C VAL A 134 -29.94 3.90 7.62
N THR A 135 -29.49 4.90 8.38
CA THR A 135 -28.27 5.66 8.11
C THR A 135 -27.42 5.75 9.39
N PRO A 136 -26.10 5.89 9.30
CA PRO A 136 -25.28 6.14 10.48
C PRO A 136 -25.59 7.51 11.08
N ASN A 137 -25.41 7.64 12.38
CA ASN A 137 -25.53 8.89 13.10
C ASN A 137 -24.27 9.13 13.96
N PRO A 138 -23.44 10.12 13.62
CA PRO A 138 -23.62 11.13 12.55
C PRO A 138 -23.48 10.55 11.14
N SER A 139 -24.07 11.20 10.14
CA SER A 139 -24.04 10.75 8.72
C SER A 139 -22.63 10.76 8.11
N SER A 140 -21.69 11.46 8.75
CA SER A 140 -20.28 11.51 8.37
C SER A 140 -19.46 10.33 8.91
N ALA A 141 -20.05 9.49 9.79
CA ALA A 141 -19.34 8.40 10.43
C ALA A 141 -18.69 7.43 9.42
N ASP A 142 -17.47 7.00 9.75
CA ASP A 142 -16.68 6.03 9.00
C ASP A 142 -16.57 4.69 9.74
N ALA A 143 -15.93 3.72 9.13
CA ALA A 143 -15.90 2.34 9.64
C ALA A 143 -15.12 2.16 10.95
N ASP A 144 -14.28 3.12 11.33
CA ASP A 144 -13.47 3.15 12.55
C ASP A 144 -14.02 4.08 13.63
N ASP A 145 -15.13 4.78 13.35
CA ASP A 145 -15.83 5.62 14.33
C ASP A 145 -16.77 4.79 15.21
N ASP A 146 -16.94 5.23 16.46
CA ASP A 146 -18.02 4.75 17.31
C ASP A 146 -19.29 5.58 17.04
N PHE A 147 -20.29 4.97 16.42
CA PHE A 147 -21.50 5.66 15.97
C PHE A 147 -22.79 4.87 16.22
N GLY A 148 -23.90 5.59 16.32
CA GLY A 148 -25.22 5.02 16.35
C GLY A 148 -25.87 4.99 14.96
N PHE A 149 -27.17 4.65 14.94
CA PHE A 149 -27.97 4.62 13.72
C PHE A 149 -29.20 5.51 13.86
N SER A 150 -29.54 6.19 12.75
CA SER A 150 -30.82 6.87 12.58
C SER A 150 -31.71 6.01 11.69
N GLU A 151 -32.91 5.75 12.18
CA GLU A 151 -33.90 4.94 11.50
C GLU A 151 -35.10 5.83 11.13
N THR A 152 -35.55 5.72 9.88
CA THR A 152 -36.70 6.45 9.39
C THR A 152 -37.65 5.46 8.72
N SER A 153 -38.91 5.51 9.14
CA SER A 153 -39.98 4.73 8.54
C SER A 153 -41.02 5.68 7.97
N SER A 154 -41.36 5.52 6.70
CA SER A 154 -42.42 6.30 6.04
C SER A 154 -43.45 5.35 5.42
N PHE A 155 -44.73 5.67 5.69
CA PHE A 155 -45.86 4.95 5.16
C PHE A 155 -46.52 5.80 4.07
N PHE A 156 -47.00 5.14 3.04
CA PHE A 156 -47.66 5.80 1.92
C PHE A 156 -49.15 5.41 1.93
N GLU A 157 -49.97 6.27 2.51
CA GLU A 157 -51.43 6.06 2.59
C GLU A 157 -52.10 6.20 1.21
N ASP A 158 -51.56 7.11 0.38
CA ASP A 158 -52.00 7.24 -1.01
C ASP A 158 -51.06 6.47 -1.92
N ALA A 159 -51.62 5.49 -2.58
CA ALA A 159 -50.90 4.57 -3.47
C ALA A 159 -50.21 5.28 -4.64
N LYS A 160 -49.03 5.83 -4.38
CA LYS A 160 -48.16 6.30 -5.44
C LYS A 160 -47.49 5.11 -6.10
N THR A 161 -47.66 5.03 -7.41
CA THR A 161 -46.99 4.02 -8.21
C THR A 161 -45.51 4.29 -8.21
N TYR A 162 -44.71 3.32 -7.80
CA TYR A 162 -43.25 3.40 -7.82
C TYR A 162 -42.75 2.81 -9.12
N ASP A 163 -41.91 3.53 -9.83
CA ASP A 163 -41.20 3.00 -10.98
C ASP A 163 -39.85 2.38 -10.53
N PRO A 164 -39.70 1.06 -10.60
CA PRO A 164 -38.47 0.40 -10.18
C PRO A 164 -37.27 0.70 -11.09
N VAL A 165 -37.50 1.21 -12.29
CA VAL A 165 -36.43 1.52 -13.26
C VAL A 165 -35.84 2.90 -12.99
N SER A 166 -36.69 3.90 -12.75
CA SER A 166 -36.26 5.28 -12.46
C SER A 166 -35.95 5.51 -10.98
N GLY A 167 -36.41 4.64 -10.09
CA GLY A 167 -36.26 4.80 -8.64
C GLY A 167 -37.09 5.92 -8.04
N THR A 168 -38.07 6.44 -8.77
CA THR A 168 -38.91 7.56 -8.38
C THR A 168 -40.38 7.18 -8.27
N ASP A 169 -41.11 7.92 -7.42
CA ASP A 169 -42.57 7.78 -7.35
C ASP A 169 -43.18 8.44 -8.59
N VAL A 170 -43.99 7.69 -9.31
CA VAL A 170 -44.77 8.21 -10.44
C VAL A 170 -46.12 8.69 -9.89
N LYS A 171 -46.50 9.93 -10.24
CA LYS A 171 -47.79 10.49 -9.86
C LYS A 171 -48.93 9.89 -10.65
#